data_f2380e1c708fc9d6bad2d261cacd8b87
#
_entry.id   f2380e1c708fc9d6bad2d261cacd8b87
#
_cell.length_a   1.000
_cell.length_b   1.000
_cell.length_c   1.000
_cell.angle_alpha   90.00
_cell.angle_beta   90.00
_cell.angle_gamma   90.00
#
_symmetry.space_group_name_H-M   'P 1'
#
loop_
_entity.id
_entity.type
_entity.pdbx_description
1 polymer ?
#
loop_
_entity_poly.entity_id
_entity_poly.type
_entity_poly.pdbx_seq_one_letter_code
_entity_poly.pdbx_strand_id
1 'polypeptide(L)'
;VIVEDLSRLKPRPDIRNIAIIAHVDHGKTTLVDGMLRQTKVFRENQQVMERVMDSNDLERERGITILAKNTSVEYKGVTINIVDTPGHADFGGEVERIMNMVDGVLLMVDAVEGPMPQTRFVLRQALEKGLKAIVVVNKVDRPASRPDHVVNGTFDLFID
;
A
#
# COMPACT_ATOMS: atom_id res chain seq x y z
N VAL A 1 17.62 -15.00 26.30
CA VAL A 1 17.43 -14.15 25.10
C VAL A 1 18.74 -14.20 24.34
N ILE A 2 18.76 -14.97 23.24
CA ILE A 2 19.93 -15.01 22.34
C ILE A 2 19.86 -13.70 21.56
N VAL A 3 20.74 -12.76 21.89
CA VAL A 3 20.98 -11.61 21.01
C VAL A 3 21.79 -12.18 19.84
N GLU A 4 21.12 -12.53 18.76
CA GLU A 4 21.78 -12.88 17.52
C GLU A 4 22.64 -11.69 17.08
N ASP A 5 23.87 -11.97 16.78
CA ASP A 5 24.83 -10.98 16.28
C ASP A 5 24.35 -10.48 14.90
N LEU A 6 23.66 -9.35 14.89
CA LEU A 6 23.10 -8.73 13.68
C LEU A 6 24.18 -8.39 12.63
N SER A 7 25.48 -8.34 13.04
CA SER A 7 26.57 -8.10 12.11
C SER A 7 26.78 -9.23 11.09
N ARG A 8 26.22 -10.42 11.37
CA ARG A 8 26.25 -11.58 10.46
C ARG A 8 25.11 -11.62 9.45
N LEU A 9 24.10 -10.77 9.60
CA LEU A 9 22.98 -10.71 8.66
C LEU A 9 23.46 -10.08 7.35
N LYS A 10 23.27 -10.81 6.26
CA LYS A 10 23.50 -10.28 4.91
C LYS A 10 22.24 -9.61 4.40
N PRO A 11 22.34 -8.40 3.84
CA PRO A 11 21.19 -7.76 3.21
C PRO A 11 20.66 -8.62 2.06
N ARG A 12 19.35 -8.69 1.91
CA ARG A 12 18.64 -9.39 0.84
C ARG A 12 18.17 -8.38 -0.22
N PRO A 13 19.04 -8.06 -1.21
CA PRO A 13 18.69 -7.08 -2.24
C PRO A 13 17.59 -7.57 -3.20
N ASP A 14 17.29 -8.85 -3.16
CA ASP A 14 16.26 -9.53 -3.93
C ASP A 14 14.86 -9.47 -3.27
N ILE A 15 14.73 -8.85 -2.09
CA ILE A 15 13.46 -8.71 -1.38
C ILE A 15 13.17 -7.22 -1.15
N ARG A 16 11.90 -6.83 -1.36
CA ARG A 16 11.37 -5.50 -1.03
C ARG A 16 10.06 -5.67 -0.27
N ASN A 17 9.97 -4.98 0.86
CA ASN A 17 8.75 -4.94 1.66
C ASN A 17 8.12 -3.55 1.48
N ILE A 18 6.91 -3.51 0.97
CA ILE A 18 6.18 -2.25 0.73
C ILE A 18 4.84 -2.27 1.40
N ALA A 19 4.43 -1.13 1.93
CA ALA A 19 3.07 -0.92 2.41
C ALA A 19 2.29 -0.07 1.42
N ILE A 20 1.00 -0.34 1.27
CA ILE A 20 0.10 0.49 0.46
C ILE A 20 -0.74 1.36 1.38
N ILE A 21 -0.61 2.66 1.23
CA ILE A 21 -1.41 3.68 1.92
C ILE A 21 -2.46 4.19 0.94
N ALA A 22 -3.72 4.03 1.25
CA ALA A 22 -4.81 4.55 0.44
C ALA A 22 -6.03 4.85 1.31
N HIS A 23 -6.78 5.89 0.94
CA HIS A 23 -8.12 6.10 1.48
C HIS A 23 -9.08 5.03 0.93
N VAL A 24 -10.21 4.84 1.62
CA VAL A 24 -11.30 3.96 1.15
C VAL A 24 -11.69 4.36 -0.28
N ASP A 25 -11.95 3.39 -1.13
CA ASP A 25 -12.36 3.55 -2.53
C ASP A 25 -11.35 4.24 -3.47
N HIS A 26 -10.11 4.53 -3.03
CA HIS A 26 -9.06 5.06 -3.91
C HIS A 26 -8.46 4.00 -4.87
N GLY A 27 -8.89 2.73 -4.77
CA GLY A 27 -8.54 1.65 -5.69
C GLY A 27 -7.38 0.78 -5.25
N LYS A 28 -7.06 0.73 -3.95
CA LYS A 28 -6.00 -0.09 -3.36
C LYS A 28 -6.12 -1.56 -3.76
N THR A 29 -7.27 -2.17 -3.53
CA THR A 29 -7.52 -3.58 -3.86
C THR A 29 -7.38 -3.83 -5.36
N THR A 30 -7.87 -2.93 -6.19
CA THR A 30 -7.75 -3.03 -7.65
C THR A 30 -6.29 -3.00 -8.11
N LEU A 31 -5.46 -2.16 -7.49
CA LEU A 31 -4.03 -2.11 -7.78
C LEU A 31 -3.35 -3.43 -7.43
N VAL A 32 -3.60 -3.96 -6.23
CA VAL A 32 -3.02 -5.24 -5.77
C VAL A 32 -3.45 -6.38 -6.66
N ASP A 33 -4.72 -6.47 -7.02
CA ASP A 33 -5.23 -7.49 -7.94
C ASP A 33 -4.57 -7.37 -9.33
N GLY A 34 -4.37 -6.15 -9.82
CA GLY A 34 -3.63 -5.89 -11.05
C GLY A 34 -2.18 -6.38 -11.00
N MET A 35 -1.49 -6.13 -9.89
CA MET A 35 -0.12 -6.61 -9.67
C MET A 35 -0.05 -8.13 -9.65
N LEU A 36 -0.97 -8.80 -8.94
CA LEU A 36 -1.06 -10.25 -8.87
C LEU A 36 -1.30 -10.88 -10.25
N ARG A 37 -2.17 -10.29 -11.06
CA ARG A 37 -2.46 -10.77 -12.42
C ARG A 37 -1.27 -10.59 -13.36
N GLN A 38 -0.62 -9.44 -13.34
CA GLN A 38 0.52 -9.13 -14.20
C GLN A 38 1.77 -9.95 -13.86
N THR A 39 1.96 -10.30 -12.61
CA THR A 39 3.09 -11.13 -12.17
C THR A 39 2.82 -12.63 -12.32
N LYS A 40 1.68 -13.01 -12.89
CA LYS A 40 1.30 -14.41 -13.15
C LYS A 40 1.26 -15.30 -11.89
N VAL A 41 0.95 -14.72 -10.74
CA VAL A 41 0.73 -15.49 -9.50
C VAL A 41 -0.44 -16.46 -9.66
N PHE A 42 -1.41 -16.12 -10.52
CA PHE A 42 -2.54 -16.98 -10.86
C PHE A 42 -2.29 -17.75 -12.15
N ARG A 43 -2.74 -19.00 -12.20
CA ARG A 43 -2.73 -19.80 -13.42
C ARG A 43 -3.71 -19.21 -14.45
N GLU A 44 -3.41 -19.33 -15.76
CA GLU A 44 -4.16 -18.72 -16.86
C GLU A 44 -5.68 -18.98 -16.84
N ASN A 45 -6.11 -20.12 -16.30
CA ASN A 45 -7.51 -20.54 -16.24
C ASN A 45 -8.14 -20.42 -14.84
N GLN A 46 -7.46 -19.78 -13.89
CA GLN A 46 -7.99 -19.59 -12.55
C GLN A 46 -8.90 -18.36 -12.51
N GLN A 47 -10.17 -18.56 -12.15
CA GLN A 47 -11.03 -17.43 -11.80
C GLN A 47 -10.49 -16.76 -10.56
N VAL A 48 -9.99 -15.54 -10.73
CA VAL A 48 -9.50 -14.72 -9.63
C VAL A 48 -10.70 -14.04 -8.99
N MET A 49 -10.93 -14.32 -7.72
CA MET A 49 -11.93 -13.57 -6.96
C MET A 49 -11.51 -12.10 -6.90
N GLU A 50 -12.40 -11.21 -7.27
CA GLU A 50 -12.18 -9.79 -7.04
C GLU A 50 -11.90 -9.53 -5.56
N ARG A 51 -11.03 -8.56 -5.28
CA ARG A 51 -10.67 -8.15 -3.92
C ARG A 51 -10.03 -9.28 -3.10
N VAL A 52 -8.99 -9.91 -3.68
CA VAL A 52 -8.23 -11.01 -3.02
C VAL A 52 -7.75 -10.63 -1.61
N MET A 53 -7.38 -9.38 -1.40
CA MET A 53 -6.93 -8.88 -0.09
C MET A 53 -8.07 -8.69 0.92
N ASP A 54 -9.31 -8.50 0.45
CA ASP A 54 -10.49 -8.31 1.30
C ASP A 54 -11.24 -9.64 1.49
N SER A 55 -10.57 -10.62 2.09
CA SER A 55 -11.12 -11.98 2.29
C SER A 55 -12.05 -12.12 3.50
N ASN A 56 -12.06 -11.12 4.41
CA ASN A 56 -12.94 -11.09 5.55
C ASN A 56 -14.32 -10.57 5.13
N ASP A 57 -15.40 -11.26 5.53
CA ASP A 57 -16.77 -10.91 5.17
C ASP A 57 -17.15 -9.49 5.59
N LEU A 58 -16.67 -9.03 6.76
CA LEU A 58 -16.91 -7.68 7.25
C LEU A 58 -16.18 -6.63 6.40
N GLU A 59 -14.98 -6.93 5.92
CA GLU A 59 -14.23 -6.05 5.01
C GLU A 59 -14.93 -5.96 3.66
N ARG A 60 -15.44 -7.09 3.13
CA ARG A 60 -16.20 -7.13 1.87
C ARG A 60 -17.49 -6.33 1.97
N GLU A 61 -18.23 -6.46 3.06
CA GLU A 61 -19.49 -5.75 3.29
C GLU A 61 -19.28 -4.25 3.40
N ARG A 62 -18.24 -3.83 4.13
CA ARG A 62 -17.95 -2.40 4.37
C ARG A 62 -17.09 -1.76 3.29
N GLY A 63 -16.45 -2.55 2.43
CA GLY A 63 -15.53 -2.06 1.41
C GLY A 63 -14.22 -1.49 1.95
N ILE A 64 -13.85 -1.78 3.19
CA ILE A 64 -12.64 -1.29 3.86
C ILE A 64 -11.75 -2.43 4.31
N THR A 65 -10.44 -2.19 4.37
CA THR A 65 -9.47 -3.09 4.98
C THR A 65 -9.41 -2.83 6.47
N ILE A 66 -9.64 -3.87 7.27
CA ILE A 66 -9.63 -3.80 8.75
C ILE A 66 -8.30 -4.32 9.30
N LEU A 67 -7.86 -5.47 8.79
CA LEU A 67 -6.62 -6.13 9.23
C LEU A 67 -5.54 -5.99 8.17
N ALA A 68 -4.31 -5.79 8.62
CA ALA A 68 -3.14 -5.87 7.76
C ALA A 68 -3.01 -7.27 7.17
N LYS A 69 -2.84 -7.33 5.86
CA LYS A 69 -2.64 -8.57 5.12
C LYS A 69 -1.39 -8.49 4.28
N ASN A 70 -0.74 -9.63 4.11
CA ASN A 70 0.45 -9.74 3.30
C ASN A 70 0.17 -10.54 2.04
N THR A 71 0.69 -10.06 0.92
CA THR A 71 0.78 -10.83 -0.30
C THR A 71 2.17 -10.65 -0.91
N SER A 72 2.61 -11.58 -1.74
CA SER A 72 3.91 -11.50 -2.41
C SER A 72 3.73 -11.66 -3.90
N VAL A 73 4.48 -10.86 -4.63
CA VAL A 73 4.63 -10.99 -6.08
C VAL A 73 6.11 -11.08 -6.44
N GLU A 74 6.42 -11.75 -7.55
CA GLU A 74 7.78 -11.79 -8.08
C GLU A 74 7.84 -11.04 -9.39
N TYR A 75 8.78 -10.14 -9.51
CA TYR A 75 9.00 -9.37 -10.73
C TYR A 75 10.50 -9.25 -11.02
N LYS A 76 10.95 -9.79 -12.16
CA LYS A 76 12.35 -9.76 -12.62
C LYS A 76 13.34 -10.25 -11.55
N GLY A 77 13.01 -11.33 -10.85
CA GLY A 77 13.86 -11.93 -9.83
C GLY A 77 13.86 -11.21 -8.48
N VAL A 78 13.01 -10.20 -8.32
CA VAL A 78 12.80 -9.50 -7.04
C VAL A 78 11.47 -9.92 -6.45
N THR A 79 11.48 -10.37 -5.20
CA THR A 79 10.27 -10.64 -4.43
C THR A 79 9.78 -9.35 -3.78
N ILE A 80 8.57 -8.95 -4.09
CA ILE A 80 7.92 -7.78 -3.52
C ILE A 80 6.82 -8.25 -2.56
N ASN A 81 7.04 -8.07 -1.28
CA ASN A 81 6.04 -8.32 -0.25
C ASN A 81 5.20 -7.06 -0.07
N ILE A 82 3.91 -7.20 -0.28
CA ILE A 82 2.94 -6.13 -0.20
C ILE A 82 2.16 -6.28 1.10
N VAL A 83 2.24 -5.28 1.95
CA VAL A 83 1.46 -5.21 3.19
C VAL A 83 0.34 -4.22 3.00
N ASP A 84 -0.88 -4.71 3.13
CA ASP A 84 -2.07 -3.88 3.05
C ASP A 84 -2.29 -3.15 4.38
N THR A 85 -2.34 -1.83 4.35
CA THR A 85 -2.58 -1.03 5.56
C THR A 85 -4.06 -0.74 5.74
N PRO A 86 -4.57 -0.77 6.99
CA PRO A 86 -5.88 -0.24 7.29
C PRO A 86 -5.97 1.23 6.85
N GLY A 87 -7.02 1.57 6.11
CA GLY A 87 -7.24 2.94 5.60
C GLY A 87 -7.82 3.90 6.63
N HIS A 88 -8.05 3.48 7.87
CA HIS A 88 -8.78 4.24 8.88
C HIS A 88 -7.89 4.65 10.05
N ALA A 89 -8.07 5.88 10.55
CA ALA A 89 -7.30 6.42 11.68
C ALA A 89 -7.45 5.63 12.99
N ASP A 90 -8.53 4.88 13.15
CA ASP A 90 -8.81 4.07 14.34
C ASP A 90 -7.84 2.88 14.50
N PHE A 91 -7.07 2.55 13.45
CA PHE A 91 -6.10 1.46 13.43
C PHE A 91 -4.64 1.93 13.56
N GLY A 92 -4.40 3.05 14.25
CA GLY A 92 -3.08 3.67 14.36
C GLY A 92 -1.98 2.73 14.86
N GLY A 93 -2.28 1.86 15.83
CA GLY A 93 -1.31 0.88 16.33
C GLY A 93 -0.92 -0.19 15.30
N GLU A 94 -1.86 -0.59 14.45
CA GLU A 94 -1.59 -1.52 13.35
C GLU A 94 -0.72 -0.87 12.26
N VAL A 95 -1.03 0.37 11.91
CA VAL A 95 -0.24 1.17 10.97
C VAL A 95 1.19 1.32 11.45
N GLU A 96 1.41 1.64 12.72
CA GLU A 96 2.76 1.78 13.27
C GLU A 96 3.59 0.49 13.18
N ARG A 97 2.97 -0.66 13.46
CA ARG A 97 3.63 -1.97 13.31
C ARG A 97 4.06 -2.20 11.87
N ILE A 98 3.19 -1.91 10.91
CA ILE A 98 3.47 -2.08 9.48
C ILE A 98 4.64 -1.20 9.07
N MET A 99 4.66 0.07 9.48
CA MET A 99 5.73 1.00 9.14
C MET A 99 7.10 0.56 9.67
N ASN A 100 7.15 -0.27 10.72
CA ASN A 100 8.40 -0.86 11.22
C ASN A 100 8.89 -2.06 10.39
N MET A 101 8.05 -2.63 9.52
CA MET A 101 8.36 -3.86 8.78
C MET A 101 8.64 -3.62 7.29
N VAL A 102 8.46 -2.41 6.79
CA VAL A 102 8.56 -2.12 5.36
C VAL A 102 9.72 -1.23 5.02
N ASP A 103 10.19 -1.32 3.77
CA ASP A 103 11.30 -0.54 3.22
C ASP A 103 10.81 0.77 2.57
N GLY A 104 9.54 0.82 2.18
CA GLY A 104 8.92 1.96 1.53
C GLY A 104 7.41 1.83 1.46
N VAL A 105 6.77 2.89 0.99
CA VAL A 105 5.31 2.98 0.90
C VAL A 105 4.86 3.41 -0.48
N LEU A 106 3.74 2.85 -0.94
CA LEU A 106 2.97 3.34 -2.08
C LEU A 106 1.81 4.18 -1.53
N LEU A 107 1.85 5.47 -1.79
CA LEU A 107 0.78 6.40 -1.45
C LEU A 107 -0.18 6.51 -2.62
N MET A 108 -1.38 5.98 -2.46
CA MET A 108 -2.39 5.97 -3.50
C MET A 108 -3.40 7.08 -3.29
N VAL A 109 -3.58 7.93 -4.30
CA VAL A 109 -4.45 9.10 -4.27
C VAL A 109 -5.41 9.08 -5.46
N ASP A 110 -6.68 9.37 -5.22
CA ASP A 110 -7.68 9.52 -6.27
C ASP A 110 -7.51 10.86 -6.99
N ALA A 111 -7.49 10.86 -8.32
CA ALA A 111 -7.29 12.06 -9.15
C ALA A 111 -8.45 13.06 -9.07
N VAL A 112 -9.60 12.65 -8.53
CA VAL A 112 -10.78 13.52 -8.35
C VAL A 112 -10.81 14.09 -6.93
N GLU A 113 -10.67 13.22 -5.92
CA GLU A 113 -10.82 13.60 -4.51
C GLU A 113 -9.55 14.21 -3.92
N GLY A 114 -8.38 13.79 -4.40
CA GLY A 114 -7.11 14.20 -3.83
C GLY A 114 -6.76 13.49 -2.51
N PRO A 115 -5.69 13.93 -1.84
CA PRO A 115 -5.26 13.33 -0.58
C PRO A 115 -6.24 13.63 0.56
N MET A 116 -6.62 12.58 1.30
CA MET A 116 -7.59 12.66 2.40
C MET A 116 -6.89 12.77 3.76
N PRO A 117 -7.56 13.25 4.82
CA PRO A 117 -6.94 13.44 6.14
C PRO A 117 -6.30 12.18 6.73
N GLN A 118 -6.95 11.01 6.57
CA GLN A 118 -6.40 9.73 7.05
C GLN A 118 -5.11 9.34 6.31
N THR A 119 -5.06 9.59 5.02
CA THR A 119 -3.87 9.38 4.19
C THR A 119 -2.71 10.23 4.68
N ARG A 120 -2.98 11.49 5.04
CA ARG A 120 -2.01 12.43 5.61
C ARG A 120 -1.41 11.88 6.91
N PHE A 121 -2.24 11.39 7.82
CA PHE A 121 -1.80 10.82 9.09
C PHE A 121 -0.86 9.63 8.90
N VAL A 122 -1.24 8.67 8.03
CA VAL A 122 -0.44 7.48 7.77
C VAL A 122 0.87 7.82 7.04
N LEU A 123 0.82 8.76 6.08
CA LEU A 123 2.01 9.24 5.38
C LEU A 123 3.00 9.89 6.35
N ARG A 124 2.54 10.72 7.27
CA ARG A 124 3.38 11.35 8.29
C ARG A 124 4.15 10.29 9.09
N GLN A 125 3.46 9.25 9.58
CA GLN A 125 4.12 8.16 10.30
C GLN A 125 5.19 7.45 9.46
N ALA A 126 4.94 7.25 8.17
CA ALA A 126 5.92 6.65 7.26
C ALA A 126 7.17 7.54 7.11
N LEU A 127 6.97 8.85 6.92
CA LEU A 127 8.07 9.81 6.76
C LEU A 127 8.88 9.99 8.06
N GLU A 128 8.24 10.03 9.22
CA GLU A 128 8.92 10.09 10.53
C GLU A 128 9.85 8.88 10.75
N LYS A 129 9.53 7.73 10.15
CA LYS A 129 10.39 6.54 10.17
C LYS A 129 11.42 6.50 9.03
N GLY A 130 11.51 7.55 8.23
CA GLY A 130 12.46 7.66 7.12
C GLY A 130 12.13 6.77 5.92
N LEU A 131 10.90 6.28 5.80
CA LEU A 131 10.49 5.45 4.67
C LEU A 131 10.38 6.28 3.39
N LYS A 132 10.77 5.68 2.27
CA LYS A 132 10.59 6.28 0.94
C LYS A 132 9.16 6.08 0.46
N ALA A 133 8.57 7.13 -0.11
CA ALA A 133 7.22 7.08 -0.64
C ALA A 133 7.22 7.22 -2.18
N ILE A 134 6.38 6.42 -2.83
CA ILE A 134 6.04 6.54 -4.24
C ILE A 134 4.56 6.91 -4.31
N VAL A 135 4.26 8.04 -4.96
CA VAL A 135 2.87 8.49 -5.15
C VAL A 135 2.28 7.84 -6.39
N VAL A 136 1.09 7.29 -6.25
CA VAL A 136 0.29 6.69 -7.32
C VAL A 136 -1.01 7.48 -7.44
N VAL A 137 -1.15 8.25 -8.52
CA VAL A 137 -2.39 8.98 -8.83
C VAL A 137 -3.29 8.07 -9.67
N ASN A 138 -4.43 7.70 -9.11
CA ASN A 138 -5.37 6.74 -9.70
C ASN A 138 -6.62 7.44 -10.23
N LYS A 139 -7.39 6.74 -11.08
CA LYS A 139 -8.65 7.18 -11.67
C LYS A 139 -8.50 8.45 -12.54
N VAL A 140 -7.37 8.58 -13.22
CA VAL A 140 -7.08 9.71 -14.11
C VAL A 140 -7.97 9.73 -15.35
N ASP A 141 -8.62 8.61 -15.66
CA ASP A 141 -9.60 8.43 -16.73
C ASP A 141 -10.96 9.07 -16.46
N ARG A 142 -11.24 9.45 -15.20
CA ARG A 142 -12.52 10.06 -14.84
C ARG A 142 -12.63 11.48 -15.39
N PRO A 143 -13.80 11.89 -15.92
CA PRO A 143 -14.01 13.24 -16.49
C PRO A 143 -13.72 14.39 -15.50
N ALA A 144 -13.94 14.17 -14.20
CA ALA A 144 -13.67 15.14 -13.15
C ALA A 144 -12.26 15.07 -12.58
N SER A 145 -11.35 14.26 -13.16
CA SER A 145 -9.97 14.11 -12.68
C SER A 145 -9.19 15.40 -12.88
N ARG A 146 -8.34 15.72 -11.89
CA ARG A 146 -7.44 16.87 -11.88
C ARG A 146 -6.05 16.44 -11.45
N PRO A 147 -5.33 15.62 -12.26
CA PRO A 147 -4.07 15.00 -11.85
C PRO A 147 -3.03 16.00 -11.35
N ASP A 148 -2.81 17.11 -12.08
CA ASP A 148 -1.82 18.12 -11.72
C ASP A 148 -2.14 18.79 -10.37
N HIS A 149 -3.42 19.10 -10.13
CA HIS A 149 -3.85 19.67 -8.86
C HIS A 149 -3.64 18.69 -7.70
N VAL A 150 -3.95 17.41 -7.92
CA VAL A 150 -3.78 16.36 -6.92
C VAL A 150 -2.32 16.07 -6.65
N VAL A 151 -1.46 16.07 -7.66
CA VAL A 151 -0.01 15.93 -7.50
C VAL A 151 0.54 17.07 -6.64
N ASN A 152 0.19 18.32 -6.96
CA ASN A 152 0.65 19.48 -6.18
C ASN A 152 0.16 19.43 -4.73
N GLY A 153 -1.13 19.14 -4.51
CA GLY A 153 -1.69 19.01 -3.16
C GLY A 153 -1.09 17.82 -2.38
N THR A 154 -0.60 16.80 -3.07
CA THR A 154 0.11 15.69 -2.44
C THR A 154 1.55 16.10 -2.09
N PHE A 155 2.21 16.88 -2.93
CA PHE A 155 3.53 17.44 -2.61
C PHE A 155 3.52 18.28 -1.34
N ASP A 156 2.47 19.07 -1.14
CA ASP A 156 2.33 19.89 0.08
C ASP A 156 2.36 19.05 1.35
N LEU A 157 1.89 17.77 1.28
CA LEU A 157 1.94 16.84 2.41
C LEU A 157 3.36 16.36 2.78
N PHE A 158 4.31 16.47 1.86
CA PHE A 158 5.70 16.08 2.11
C PHE A 158 6.54 17.26 2.66
N ILE A 159 6.01 18.45 2.60
CA ILE A 159 6.70 19.69 3.03
C ILE A 159 6.29 20.05 4.47
N ASP A 160 5.05 19.75 4.87
CA ASP A 160 4.50 19.95 6.23
C ASP A 160 5.03 18.91 7.24
#